data_f8f1d18e7b9041452c27bbbe67fed9ad
#
_entry.id   f8f1d18e7b9041452c27bbbe67fed9ad
#
_cell.length_a   1.000
_cell.length_b   1.000
_cell.length_c   1.000
_cell.angle_alpha   90.00
_cell.angle_beta   90.00
_cell.angle_gamma   90.00
#
_symmetry.space_group_name_H-M   'P 1'
#
loop_
_entity.id
_entity.type
_entity.pdbx_description
1 polymer ?
#
loop_
_entity_poly.entity_id
_entity_poly.type
_entity_poly.pdbx_seq_one_letter_code
_entity_poly.pdbx_strand_id
1 'polypeptide(L)'
;MTVENSSAEHSSLAEHAPHAQRRNDVSLTRYSGRFAPSPTGPLHFGSLITAVASYCDARTHQGQWLVRIEDTDIPRIYPGSEDHILRAMDAFGFDPDAEIIFQKDRLDIYDAVIEQLRQQSLVYACQCTRKMLGSNHIYQDTCRDLGLAFEHQAIRLKVENVEICFDDPLQGHHCSNLKHDLGDFVLKRRDGIINYQLAVVVDDYLQGITHVVRGADLLDNTERQIYLGQMLGYPRLQYMHLPLAMNDQGQKLSKQNLAQALDLTQAPQLLKQVLKALHQAEVELDTPEKMLKQAVAQWNIERIPHTTELQGYYL
;
A
#
# COMPACT_ATOMS: atom_id res chain seq x y z
N MET A 1 69.22 36.14 23.39
CA MET A 1 68.68 36.85 22.24
C MET A 1 67.52 36.04 21.81
N THR A 2 66.39 36.56 21.95
CA THR A 2 65.01 36.04 21.93
C THR A 2 64.63 35.57 20.59
N VAL A 3 64.00 34.32 20.55
CA VAL A 3 63.29 33.78 19.41
C VAL A 3 61.81 33.79 19.75
N GLU A 4 61.03 34.57 19.03
CA GLU A 4 59.60 34.66 19.15
C GLU A 4 58.93 33.49 18.39
N ASN A 5 58.04 32.82 19.09
CA ASN A 5 57.13 31.82 18.60
C ASN A 5 55.92 32.44 17.88
N SER A 6 55.70 32.15 16.62
CA SER A 6 54.48 32.47 15.91
C SER A 6 53.62 31.20 15.79
N SER A 7 52.58 31.13 16.59
CA SER A 7 51.56 30.13 16.55
C SER A 7 50.54 30.47 15.45
N ALA A 8 50.42 29.62 14.43
CA ALA A 8 49.37 29.71 13.42
C ALA A 8 48.09 29.03 13.95
N GLU A 9 47.03 29.83 14.01
CA GLU A 9 45.67 29.41 14.33
C GLU A 9 45.09 28.53 13.21
N HIS A 10 44.78 27.30 13.54
CA HIS A 10 43.91 26.48 12.73
C HIS A 10 42.47 26.72 13.18
N SER A 11 41.73 27.55 12.45
CA SER A 11 40.32 27.76 12.65
C SER A 11 39.55 26.55 12.14
N SER A 12 38.78 25.98 13.05
CA SER A 12 37.86 24.86 12.84
C SER A 12 36.69 25.26 11.91
N LEU A 13 36.55 24.57 10.79
CA LEU A 13 35.32 24.53 9.99
C LEU A 13 34.55 23.25 10.33
N ALA A 14 33.96 23.24 11.50
CA ALA A 14 32.97 22.23 11.88
C ALA A 14 31.81 22.97 12.54
N GLU A 15 30.83 23.37 11.77
CA GLU A 15 29.47 23.71 12.24
C GLU A 15 28.63 24.15 11.05
N HIS A 16 27.83 23.25 10.54
CA HIS A 16 26.48 23.47 9.95
C HIS A 16 25.95 22.16 9.37
N ALA A 17 25.75 21.16 10.24
CA ALA A 17 24.76 20.15 9.98
C ALA A 17 23.44 20.65 10.58
N PRO A 18 22.33 20.74 9.81
CA PRO A 18 21.05 21.07 10.42
C PRO A 18 20.66 19.93 11.35
N HIS A 19 20.59 20.24 12.65
CA HIS A 19 19.96 19.39 13.64
C HIS A 19 18.54 19.02 13.17
N ALA A 20 18.37 17.80 12.76
CA ALA A 20 17.05 17.18 12.73
C ALA A 20 16.55 17.12 14.17
N GLN A 21 15.85 18.17 14.59
CA GLN A 21 15.10 18.16 15.82
C GLN A 21 14.17 16.95 15.82
N ARG A 22 14.43 16.03 16.72
CA ARG A 22 13.50 14.94 17.07
C ARG A 22 12.15 15.57 17.41
N ARG A 23 11.21 15.52 16.48
CA ARG A 23 9.81 15.72 16.79
C ARG A 23 9.30 14.43 17.44
N ASN A 24 9.72 14.21 18.68
CA ASN A 24 9.04 13.31 19.59
C ASN A 24 7.91 14.10 20.24
N ASP A 25 6.82 14.23 19.54
CA ASP A 25 5.47 14.43 20.04
C ASP A 25 4.55 14.28 18.83
N VAL A 26 4.36 13.04 18.41
CA VAL A 26 3.23 12.72 17.53
C VAL A 26 2.03 12.68 18.45
N SER A 27 1.40 13.81 18.69
CA SER A 27 -0.01 13.92 19.03
C SER A 27 -0.72 12.87 18.18
N LEU A 28 -1.58 12.07 18.78
CA LEU A 28 -2.39 11.03 18.13
C LEU A 28 -2.79 11.52 16.75
N THR A 29 -2.10 11.04 15.73
CA THR A 29 -2.24 11.52 14.37
C THR A 29 -3.67 11.26 13.94
N ARG A 30 -4.35 12.30 13.46
CA ARG A 30 -5.69 12.20 12.89
C ARG A 30 -5.72 11.01 11.93
N TYR A 31 -6.76 10.17 12.02
CA TYR A 31 -6.93 9.05 11.10
C TYR A 31 -6.79 9.52 9.65
N SER A 32 -5.93 8.88 8.89
CA SER A 32 -5.79 9.08 7.44
C SER A 32 -5.79 7.70 6.78
N GLY A 33 -6.86 7.42 6.06
CA GLY A 33 -7.03 6.21 5.25
C GLY A 33 -6.92 6.50 3.76
N ARG A 34 -6.90 5.43 2.95
CA ARG A 34 -6.87 5.59 1.50
C ARG A 34 -7.59 4.43 0.78
N PHE A 35 -8.11 4.74 -0.41
CA PHE A 35 -8.46 3.78 -1.45
C PHE A 35 -7.40 3.84 -2.55
N ALA A 36 -6.80 2.69 -2.89
CA ALA A 36 -5.65 2.64 -3.79
C ALA A 36 -5.85 1.59 -4.91
N PRO A 37 -6.75 1.85 -5.88
CA PRO A 37 -7.02 0.91 -6.94
C PRO A 37 -5.93 0.91 -8.02
N SER A 38 -5.58 -0.29 -8.53
CA SER A 38 -4.74 -0.43 -9.74
C SER A 38 -5.63 -0.46 -10.99
N PRO A 39 -5.33 0.32 -12.04
CA PRO A 39 -6.16 0.44 -13.24
C PRO A 39 -5.90 -0.72 -14.23
N THR A 40 -5.85 -1.96 -13.75
CA THR A 40 -5.66 -3.18 -14.56
C THR A 40 -6.98 -3.74 -15.12
N GLY A 41 -8.05 -2.98 -15.07
CA GLY A 41 -9.42 -3.26 -15.52
C GLY A 41 -10.44 -2.43 -14.73
N PRO A 42 -11.73 -2.51 -15.07
CA PRO A 42 -12.78 -1.80 -14.35
C PRO A 42 -12.87 -2.23 -12.88
N LEU A 43 -13.47 -1.38 -12.04
CA LEU A 43 -13.79 -1.79 -10.67
C LEU A 43 -14.84 -2.91 -10.69
N HIS A 44 -14.69 -3.83 -9.77
CA HIS A 44 -15.58 -4.96 -9.52
C HIS A 44 -16.09 -4.93 -8.07
N PHE A 45 -16.99 -5.83 -7.71
CA PHE A 45 -17.60 -5.85 -6.39
C PHE A 45 -16.59 -5.91 -5.24
N GLY A 46 -15.51 -6.70 -5.37
CA GLY A 46 -14.44 -6.73 -4.36
C GLY A 46 -13.70 -5.39 -4.21
N SER A 47 -13.51 -4.64 -5.30
CA SER A 47 -12.96 -3.27 -5.23
C SER A 47 -13.91 -2.33 -4.51
N LEU A 48 -15.22 -2.45 -4.74
CA LEU A 48 -16.24 -1.64 -4.09
C LEU A 48 -16.30 -1.93 -2.58
N ILE A 49 -16.17 -3.20 -2.16
CA ILE A 49 -16.04 -3.56 -0.74
C ILE A 49 -14.90 -2.77 -0.09
N THR A 50 -13.73 -2.74 -0.73
CA THR A 50 -12.56 -2.02 -0.20
C THR A 50 -12.79 -0.50 -0.17
N ALA A 51 -13.40 0.07 -1.21
CA ALA A 51 -13.71 1.50 -1.26
C ALA A 51 -14.69 1.89 -0.14
N VAL A 52 -15.81 1.17 0.00
CA VAL A 52 -16.82 1.43 1.03
C VAL A 52 -16.24 1.28 2.43
N ALA A 53 -15.54 0.17 2.69
CA ALA A 53 -14.98 -0.08 4.03
C ALA A 53 -13.93 0.97 4.41
N SER A 54 -12.98 1.28 3.52
CA SER A 54 -11.94 2.29 3.79
C SER A 54 -12.54 3.69 3.98
N TYR A 55 -13.57 4.03 3.21
CA TYR A 55 -14.30 5.30 3.34
C TYR A 55 -15.04 5.39 4.67
N CYS A 56 -15.88 4.41 4.96
CA CYS A 56 -16.69 4.41 6.19
C CYS A 56 -15.80 4.40 7.44
N ASP A 57 -14.74 3.61 7.43
CA ASP A 57 -13.81 3.55 8.57
C ASP A 57 -13.10 4.89 8.80
N ALA A 58 -12.59 5.53 7.74
CA ALA A 58 -11.98 6.85 7.85
C ALA A 58 -12.98 7.92 8.36
N ARG A 59 -14.20 7.95 7.81
CA ARG A 59 -15.21 8.94 8.15
C ARG A 59 -15.76 8.77 9.57
N THR A 60 -15.93 7.54 10.03
CA THR A 60 -16.35 7.25 11.42
C THR A 60 -15.34 7.77 12.44
N HIS A 61 -14.07 7.72 12.12
CA HIS A 61 -13.00 8.31 12.93
C HIS A 61 -12.78 9.81 12.70
N GLN A 62 -13.67 10.48 11.96
CA GLN A 62 -13.52 11.90 11.56
C GLN A 62 -12.18 12.17 10.87
N GLY A 63 -11.67 11.15 10.20
CA GLY A 63 -10.39 11.13 9.51
C GLY A 63 -10.46 11.63 8.08
N GLN A 64 -9.30 11.66 7.44
CA GLN A 64 -9.18 11.91 6.00
C GLN A 64 -9.26 10.59 5.23
N TRP A 65 -9.85 10.67 4.05
CA TRP A 65 -9.86 9.56 3.09
C TRP A 65 -9.30 10.04 1.76
N LEU A 66 -8.21 9.43 1.35
CA LEU A 66 -7.46 9.80 0.16
C LEU A 66 -7.61 8.75 -0.93
N VAL A 67 -7.33 9.15 -2.17
CA VAL A 67 -7.34 8.22 -3.31
C VAL A 67 -6.03 8.30 -4.07
N ARG A 68 -5.52 7.12 -4.44
CA ARG A 68 -4.30 6.96 -5.22
C ARG A 68 -4.51 5.91 -6.30
N ILE A 69 -4.22 6.26 -7.54
CA ILE A 69 -4.22 5.30 -8.65
C ILE A 69 -2.85 4.63 -8.72
N GLU A 70 -2.82 3.30 -8.54
CA GLU A 70 -1.59 2.50 -8.52
C GLU A 70 -1.28 1.98 -9.94
N ASP A 71 -0.66 2.82 -10.75
CA ASP A 71 -0.46 2.67 -12.19
C ASP A 71 1.02 2.62 -12.62
N THR A 72 1.92 2.18 -11.73
CA THR A 72 3.36 2.04 -12.04
C THR A 72 3.65 0.96 -13.09
N ASP A 73 2.86 -0.10 -13.15
CA ASP A 73 3.01 -1.19 -14.13
C ASP A 73 2.25 -0.87 -15.41
N ILE A 74 2.75 0.12 -16.16
CA ILE A 74 2.13 0.65 -17.37
C ILE A 74 1.68 -0.43 -18.36
N PRO A 75 2.46 -1.49 -18.66
CA PRO A 75 2.03 -2.57 -19.56
C PRO A 75 0.78 -3.33 -19.09
N ARG A 76 0.41 -3.25 -17.83
CA ARG A 76 -0.77 -3.91 -17.27
C ARG A 76 -1.97 -2.99 -17.13
N ILE A 77 -1.84 -1.70 -17.44
CA ILE A 77 -2.96 -0.76 -17.43
C ILE A 77 -3.93 -1.17 -18.54
N TYR A 78 -5.19 -1.35 -18.17
CA TYR A 78 -6.24 -1.63 -19.14
C TYR A 78 -6.81 -0.30 -19.65
N PRO A 79 -6.89 -0.09 -20.99
CA PRO A 79 -7.39 1.16 -21.56
C PRO A 79 -8.78 1.54 -21.02
N GLY A 80 -8.94 2.79 -20.58
CA GLY A 80 -10.19 3.33 -20.04
C GLY A 80 -10.50 2.95 -18.60
N SER A 81 -9.64 2.14 -17.92
CA SER A 81 -9.90 1.77 -16.53
C SER A 81 -9.70 2.91 -15.53
N GLU A 82 -8.79 3.83 -15.80
CA GLU A 82 -8.64 5.05 -14.98
C GLU A 82 -9.93 5.87 -15.00
N ASP A 83 -10.47 6.18 -16.18
CA ASP A 83 -11.75 6.89 -16.33
C ASP A 83 -12.92 6.14 -15.69
N HIS A 84 -12.91 4.80 -15.79
CA HIS A 84 -13.94 3.99 -15.15
C HIS A 84 -13.86 4.10 -13.62
N ILE A 85 -12.66 4.07 -13.04
CA ILE A 85 -12.46 4.25 -11.60
C ILE A 85 -12.99 5.61 -11.14
N LEU A 86 -12.63 6.70 -11.83
CA LEU A 86 -13.07 8.05 -11.49
C LEU A 86 -14.59 8.18 -11.58
N ARG A 87 -15.21 7.71 -12.69
CA ARG A 87 -16.67 7.69 -12.83
C ARG A 87 -17.36 6.84 -11.78
N ALA A 88 -16.78 5.73 -11.37
CA ALA A 88 -17.32 4.91 -10.30
C ALA A 88 -17.29 5.67 -8.97
N MET A 89 -16.22 6.38 -8.67
CA MET A 89 -16.14 7.21 -7.45
C MET A 89 -17.27 8.24 -7.42
N ASP A 90 -17.49 8.96 -8.51
CA ASP A 90 -18.59 9.92 -8.64
C ASP A 90 -19.96 9.23 -8.47
N ALA A 91 -20.18 8.12 -9.18
CA ALA A 91 -21.46 7.40 -9.16
C ALA A 91 -21.80 6.84 -7.78
N PHE A 92 -20.80 6.47 -6.98
CA PHE A 92 -20.99 6.00 -5.60
C PHE A 92 -20.97 7.12 -4.56
N GLY A 93 -20.74 8.38 -4.95
CA GLY A 93 -20.72 9.52 -4.04
C GLY A 93 -19.51 9.57 -3.12
N PHE A 94 -18.38 8.99 -3.53
CA PHE A 94 -17.13 9.08 -2.79
C PHE A 94 -16.47 10.44 -3.00
N ASP A 95 -16.15 11.12 -1.91
CA ASP A 95 -15.54 12.46 -1.90
C ASP A 95 -14.16 12.38 -1.19
N PRO A 96 -13.04 12.36 -1.94
CA PRO A 96 -11.71 12.34 -1.36
C PRO A 96 -11.31 13.72 -0.81
N ASP A 97 -10.55 13.75 0.29
CA ASP A 97 -10.15 14.98 0.98
C ASP A 97 -8.95 15.69 0.34
N ALA A 98 -8.39 15.17 -0.74
CA ALA A 98 -7.31 15.78 -1.51
C ALA A 98 -7.37 15.35 -2.98
N GLU A 99 -6.55 15.97 -3.81
CA GLU A 99 -6.39 15.58 -5.21
C GLU A 99 -5.96 14.10 -5.32
N ILE A 100 -6.54 13.43 -6.31
CA ILE A 100 -6.19 12.04 -6.63
C ILE A 100 -4.80 12.02 -7.22
N ILE A 101 -3.90 11.24 -6.64
CA ILE A 101 -2.55 11.09 -7.18
C ILE A 101 -2.44 9.85 -8.06
N PHE A 102 -1.56 9.92 -9.07
CA PHE A 102 -1.22 8.83 -9.97
C PHE A 102 0.23 8.44 -9.75
N GLN A 103 0.51 7.17 -9.53
CA GLN A 103 1.87 6.71 -9.23
C GLN A 103 2.82 6.83 -10.43
N LYS A 104 2.32 6.75 -11.66
CA LYS A 104 3.10 6.96 -12.89
C LYS A 104 3.77 8.34 -12.94
N ASP A 105 3.20 9.36 -12.29
CA ASP A 105 3.71 10.72 -12.27
C ASP A 105 4.73 10.95 -11.15
N ARG A 106 5.11 9.90 -10.41
CA ARG A 106 5.94 9.96 -9.20
C ARG A 106 7.22 9.12 -9.28
N LEU A 107 7.58 8.65 -10.47
CA LEU A 107 8.69 7.72 -10.67
C LEU A 107 10.03 8.25 -10.14
N ASP A 108 10.27 9.55 -10.30
CA ASP A 108 11.49 10.21 -9.80
C ASP A 108 11.61 10.14 -8.27
N ILE A 109 10.47 10.18 -7.55
CA ILE A 109 10.43 10.05 -6.09
C ILE A 109 10.88 8.64 -5.68
N TYR A 110 10.38 7.62 -6.36
CA TYR A 110 10.74 6.23 -6.06
C TYR A 110 12.22 5.96 -6.41
N ASP A 111 12.72 6.50 -7.50
CA ASP A 111 14.13 6.39 -7.88
C ASP A 111 15.05 7.11 -6.86
N ALA A 112 14.65 8.26 -6.34
CA ALA A 112 15.38 8.93 -5.26
C ALA A 112 15.42 8.10 -3.96
N VAL A 113 14.31 7.41 -3.61
CA VAL A 113 14.28 6.51 -2.45
C VAL A 113 15.18 5.29 -2.66
N ILE A 114 15.19 4.71 -3.87
CA ILE A 114 16.12 3.62 -4.20
C ILE A 114 17.57 4.08 -4.05
N GLU A 115 17.91 5.29 -4.51
CA GLU A 115 19.25 5.85 -4.36
C GLU A 115 19.63 6.09 -2.89
N GLN A 116 18.70 6.55 -2.06
CA GLN A 116 18.89 6.64 -0.61
C GLN A 116 19.22 5.27 0.00
N LEU A 117 18.46 4.23 -0.34
CA LEU A 117 18.70 2.86 0.13
C LEU A 117 20.04 2.31 -0.40
N ARG A 118 20.44 2.68 -1.63
CA ARG A 118 21.74 2.32 -2.23
C ARG A 118 22.92 2.91 -1.44
N GLN A 119 22.83 4.19 -1.07
CA GLN A 119 23.85 4.86 -0.27
C GLN A 119 24.02 4.24 1.12
N GLN A 120 22.94 3.65 1.65
CA GLN A 120 22.96 2.91 2.90
C GLN A 120 23.38 1.43 2.73
N SER A 121 23.72 1.01 1.51
CA SER A 121 24.05 -0.39 1.18
C SER A 121 22.94 -1.41 1.49
N LEU A 122 21.69 -0.95 1.55
CA LEU A 122 20.51 -1.77 1.84
C LEU A 122 19.93 -2.46 0.59
N VAL A 123 20.36 -2.07 -0.60
CA VAL A 123 19.94 -2.68 -1.87
C VAL A 123 21.11 -3.19 -2.68
N TYR A 124 20.82 -4.07 -3.63
CA TYR A 124 21.80 -4.62 -4.58
C TYR A 124 21.15 -4.94 -5.92
N ALA A 125 21.98 -5.07 -6.95
CA ALA A 125 21.57 -5.45 -8.29
C ALA A 125 21.42 -6.98 -8.41
N CYS A 126 20.36 -7.43 -9.09
CA CYS A 126 20.05 -8.85 -9.25
C CYS A 126 19.78 -9.21 -10.72
N GLN A 127 20.54 -10.16 -11.25
CA GLN A 127 20.37 -10.67 -12.61
C GLN A 127 19.47 -11.89 -12.72
N CYS A 128 18.95 -12.43 -11.62
CA CYS A 128 18.13 -13.63 -11.64
C CYS A 128 16.84 -13.43 -12.45
N THR A 129 16.53 -14.42 -13.29
CA THR A 129 15.26 -14.52 -14.00
C THR A 129 14.26 -15.35 -13.17
N ARG A 130 12.95 -15.24 -13.49
CA ARG A 130 11.93 -16.10 -12.87
C ARG A 130 12.24 -17.59 -13.00
N LYS A 131 12.80 -18.01 -14.16
CA LYS A 131 13.21 -19.40 -14.39
C LYS A 131 14.30 -19.86 -13.45
N MET A 132 15.28 -18.99 -13.13
CA MET A 132 16.37 -19.31 -12.19
C MET A 132 15.88 -19.42 -10.75
N LEU A 133 14.82 -18.71 -10.40
CA LEU A 133 14.23 -18.74 -9.06
C LEU A 133 13.40 -20.02 -8.81
N GLY A 134 13.01 -20.72 -9.88
CA GLY A 134 12.20 -21.95 -9.78
C GLY A 134 10.79 -21.70 -9.24
N SER A 135 10.20 -22.76 -8.67
CA SER A 135 8.88 -22.70 -8.01
C SER A 135 8.96 -22.16 -6.58
N ASN A 136 10.15 -22.02 -6.04
CA ASN A 136 10.35 -21.49 -4.69
C ASN A 136 10.30 -19.95 -4.76
N HIS A 137 9.29 -19.34 -4.15
CA HIS A 137 9.11 -17.89 -4.18
C HIS A 137 10.09 -17.13 -3.26
N ILE A 138 10.85 -17.87 -2.43
CA ILE A 138 11.84 -17.31 -1.50
C ILE A 138 13.18 -17.16 -2.23
N TYR A 139 13.70 -15.96 -2.26
CA TYR A 139 14.97 -15.66 -2.90
C TYR A 139 16.17 -16.19 -2.07
N GLN A 140 17.08 -16.94 -2.72
CA GLN A 140 18.20 -17.66 -2.09
C GLN A 140 19.52 -16.86 -2.13
N ASP A 141 19.50 -15.54 -2.06
CA ASP A 141 20.66 -14.65 -1.98
C ASP A 141 21.68 -14.73 -3.13
N THR A 142 21.33 -15.38 -4.24
CA THR A 142 22.24 -15.69 -5.37
C THR A 142 23.06 -14.51 -5.87
N CYS A 143 22.54 -13.29 -5.84
CA CYS A 143 23.24 -12.10 -6.32
C CYS A 143 23.63 -11.12 -5.20
N ARG A 144 23.28 -11.39 -3.95
CA ARG A 144 23.38 -10.44 -2.84
C ARG A 144 24.79 -9.87 -2.66
N ASP A 145 25.81 -10.69 -2.84
CA ASP A 145 27.22 -10.34 -2.57
C ASP A 145 28.08 -10.30 -3.86
N LEU A 146 27.45 -10.34 -5.05
CA LEU A 146 28.17 -10.35 -6.32
C LEU A 146 28.69 -8.97 -6.75
N GLY A 147 28.26 -7.87 -6.11
CA GLY A 147 28.68 -6.53 -6.47
C GLY A 147 28.33 -6.12 -7.92
N LEU A 148 27.19 -6.61 -8.42
CA LEU A 148 26.76 -6.32 -9.80
C LEU A 148 26.47 -4.83 -9.97
N ALA A 149 26.77 -4.28 -11.17
CA ALA A 149 26.36 -2.94 -11.56
C ALA A 149 24.82 -2.84 -11.62
N PHE A 150 24.28 -1.67 -11.28
CA PHE A 150 22.81 -1.48 -11.17
C PHE A 150 22.11 -1.33 -12.52
N GLU A 151 22.87 -0.96 -13.56
CA GLU A 151 22.33 -0.70 -14.90
C GLU A 151 21.71 -1.96 -15.48
N HIS A 152 20.46 -1.84 -15.93
CA HIS A 152 19.69 -2.92 -16.55
C HIS A 152 19.52 -4.18 -15.70
N GLN A 153 19.57 -4.04 -14.37
CA GLN A 153 19.31 -5.13 -13.41
C GLN A 153 18.07 -4.86 -12.57
N ALA A 154 17.50 -5.92 -12.01
CA ALA A 154 16.51 -5.75 -10.96
C ALA A 154 17.20 -5.26 -9.68
N ILE A 155 16.52 -4.42 -8.92
CA ILE A 155 17.01 -3.92 -7.62
C ILE A 155 16.24 -4.62 -6.51
N ARG A 156 16.97 -5.28 -5.61
CA ARG A 156 16.38 -5.96 -4.45
C ARG A 156 16.77 -5.26 -3.15
N LEU A 157 15.82 -5.24 -2.21
CA LEU A 157 16.09 -4.89 -0.82
C LEU A 157 16.73 -6.09 -0.11
N LYS A 158 17.77 -5.84 0.66
CA LYS A 158 18.35 -6.84 1.57
C LYS A 158 17.43 -7.04 2.76
N VAL A 159 17.08 -8.28 3.02
CA VAL A 159 16.26 -8.66 4.17
C VAL A 159 17.14 -9.34 5.20
N GLU A 160 17.07 -8.88 6.44
CA GLU A 160 17.79 -9.47 7.55
C GLU A 160 16.96 -10.58 8.23
N ASN A 161 17.63 -11.43 9.00
CA ASN A 161 16.98 -12.46 9.79
C ASN A 161 16.26 -11.81 10.99
N VAL A 162 15.06 -11.32 10.72
CA VAL A 162 14.22 -10.57 11.69
C VAL A 162 12.79 -11.05 11.60
N GLU A 163 12.15 -11.15 12.73
CA GLU A 163 10.72 -11.41 12.83
C GLU A 163 9.95 -10.08 12.79
N ILE A 164 8.97 -10.00 11.92
CA ILE A 164 8.03 -8.87 11.83
C ILE A 164 6.65 -9.39 12.16
N CYS A 165 6.04 -8.79 13.18
CA CYS A 165 4.68 -9.12 13.61
C CYS A 165 3.78 -7.91 13.49
N PHE A 166 2.48 -8.13 13.25
CA PHE A 166 1.45 -7.09 13.33
C PHE A 166 0.12 -7.71 13.76
N ASP A 167 -0.74 -6.88 14.31
CA ASP A 167 -2.10 -7.24 14.70
C ASP A 167 -3.08 -6.67 13.68
N ASP A 168 -3.98 -7.51 13.19
CA ASP A 168 -5.05 -7.13 12.29
C ASP A 168 -6.40 -7.36 12.99
N PRO A 169 -7.29 -6.37 13.05
CA PRO A 169 -8.54 -6.49 13.78
C PRO A 169 -9.48 -7.58 13.24
N LEU A 170 -9.32 -7.99 11.98
CA LEU A 170 -10.17 -9.01 11.34
C LEU A 170 -9.46 -10.35 11.16
N GLN A 171 -8.16 -10.33 10.89
CA GLN A 171 -7.37 -11.52 10.56
C GLN A 171 -6.51 -12.01 11.74
N GLY A 172 -6.44 -11.23 12.84
CA GLY A 172 -5.71 -11.63 14.05
C GLY A 172 -4.22 -11.28 13.99
N HIS A 173 -3.43 -12.01 14.75
CA HIS A 173 -2.00 -11.79 14.91
C HIS A 173 -1.21 -12.53 13.84
N HIS A 174 -0.32 -11.83 13.14
CA HIS A 174 0.53 -12.36 12.09
C HIS A 174 2.00 -12.07 12.41
N CYS A 175 2.85 -13.06 12.20
CA CYS A 175 4.31 -12.97 12.32
C CYS A 175 4.97 -13.74 11.18
N SER A 176 6.02 -13.18 10.62
CA SER A 176 6.88 -13.87 9.64
C SER A 176 8.35 -13.59 9.92
N ASN A 177 9.19 -14.61 9.82
CA ASN A 177 10.62 -14.39 9.72
C ASN A 177 10.97 -14.01 8.30
N LEU A 178 11.28 -12.72 8.08
CA LEU A 178 11.41 -12.18 6.74
C LEU A 178 12.43 -12.91 5.88
N LYS A 179 13.58 -13.27 6.45
CA LYS A 179 14.65 -13.92 5.70
C LYS A 179 14.27 -15.33 5.25
N HIS A 180 13.63 -16.09 6.13
CA HIS A 180 13.30 -17.49 5.89
C HIS A 180 11.99 -17.67 5.11
N ASP A 181 10.99 -16.83 5.38
CA ASP A 181 9.65 -17.00 4.85
C ASP A 181 9.43 -16.20 3.55
N LEU A 182 10.13 -15.07 3.37
CA LEU A 182 9.88 -14.13 2.27
C LEU A 182 11.13 -13.86 1.41
N GLY A 183 12.34 -13.81 2.01
CA GLY A 183 13.58 -13.49 1.32
C GLY A 183 13.70 -12.05 0.79
N ASP A 184 14.82 -11.74 0.19
CA ASP A 184 15.09 -10.44 -0.42
C ASP A 184 14.11 -10.17 -1.57
N PHE A 185 13.43 -9.03 -1.57
CA PHE A 185 12.38 -8.73 -2.55
C PHE A 185 12.72 -7.56 -3.48
N VAL A 186 12.10 -7.58 -4.65
CA VAL A 186 12.36 -6.59 -5.72
C VAL A 186 11.68 -5.26 -5.40
N LEU A 187 12.43 -4.17 -5.50
CA LEU A 187 11.93 -2.79 -5.44
C LEU A 187 11.76 -2.17 -6.83
N LYS A 188 12.66 -2.50 -7.77
CA LYS A 188 12.58 -2.09 -9.18
C LYS A 188 12.90 -3.28 -10.07
N ARG A 189 12.09 -3.51 -11.07
CA ARG A 189 12.26 -4.59 -12.04
C ARG A 189 13.36 -4.22 -13.04
N ARG A 190 13.89 -5.23 -13.75
CA ARG A 190 14.91 -5.05 -14.80
C ARG A 190 14.43 -4.16 -15.96
N ASP A 191 13.14 -4.20 -16.27
CA ASP A 191 12.50 -3.37 -17.29
C ASP A 191 12.22 -1.93 -16.84
N GLY A 192 12.69 -1.56 -15.63
CA GLY A 192 12.55 -0.22 -15.07
C GLY A 192 11.27 0.01 -14.28
N ILE A 193 10.34 -0.95 -14.27
CA ILE A 193 9.07 -0.80 -13.56
C ILE A 193 9.29 -0.83 -12.05
N ILE A 194 8.78 0.17 -11.36
CA ILE A 194 8.76 0.25 -9.90
C ILE A 194 7.82 -0.83 -9.35
N ASN A 195 8.31 -1.59 -8.39
CA ASN A 195 7.52 -2.63 -7.77
C ASN A 195 6.49 -2.04 -6.78
N TYR A 196 5.34 -2.68 -6.70
CA TYR A 196 4.25 -2.34 -5.78
C TYR A 196 4.71 -2.09 -4.34
N GLN A 197 5.62 -2.93 -3.81
CA GLN A 197 6.11 -2.82 -2.43
C GLN A 197 6.76 -1.46 -2.16
N LEU A 198 7.55 -0.94 -3.10
CA LEU A 198 8.20 0.36 -2.95
C LEU A 198 7.20 1.50 -3.07
N ALA A 199 6.41 1.49 -4.16
CA ALA A 199 5.51 2.58 -4.47
C ALA A 199 4.47 2.81 -3.36
N VAL A 200 3.83 1.74 -2.85
CA VAL A 200 2.82 1.85 -1.81
C VAL A 200 3.40 2.37 -0.49
N VAL A 201 4.58 1.88 -0.06
CA VAL A 201 5.20 2.30 1.21
C VAL A 201 5.62 3.76 1.17
N VAL A 202 6.22 4.20 0.06
CA VAL A 202 6.65 5.58 -0.13
C VAL A 202 5.45 6.53 -0.17
N ASP A 203 4.41 6.18 -0.91
CA ASP A 203 3.24 7.04 -1.04
C ASP A 203 2.36 7.06 0.21
N ASP A 204 2.20 5.95 0.90
CA ASP A 204 1.49 5.92 2.17
C ASP A 204 2.17 6.87 3.20
N TYR A 205 3.52 6.91 3.21
CA TYR A 205 4.25 7.86 4.03
C TYR A 205 4.05 9.32 3.58
N LEU A 206 4.23 9.61 2.28
CA LEU A 206 4.15 10.98 1.76
C LEU A 206 2.75 11.56 1.80
N GLN A 207 1.71 10.73 1.73
CA GLN A 207 0.32 11.13 1.92
C GLN A 207 -0.09 11.19 3.40
N GLY A 208 0.80 10.83 4.34
CA GLY A 208 0.50 10.81 5.76
C GLY A 208 -0.55 9.77 6.15
N ILE A 209 -0.61 8.65 5.43
CA ILE A 209 -1.52 7.54 5.76
C ILE A 209 -1.13 6.97 7.13
N THR A 210 -2.15 6.65 7.90
CA THR A 210 -2.02 6.01 9.22
C THR A 210 -2.69 4.64 9.27
N HIS A 211 -3.74 4.46 8.47
CA HIS A 211 -4.55 3.24 8.45
C HIS A 211 -4.74 2.73 7.03
N VAL A 212 -4.44 1.45 6.86
CA VAL A 212 -4.51 0.73 5.58
C VAL A 212 -5.63 -0.29 5.65
N VAL A 213 -6.75 0.01 4.98
CA VAL A 213 -7.86 -0.94 4.78
C VAL A 213 -7.77 -1.48 3.36
N ARG A 214 -7.69 -2.81 3.20
CA ARG A 214 -7.50 -3.47 1.90
C ARG A 214 -7.95 -4.92 1.90
N GLY A 215 -7.95 -5.59 0.77
CA GLY A 215 -8.32 -7.01 0.68
C GLY A 215 -7.29 -7.95 1.32
N ALA A 216 -7.75 -9.08 1.86
CA ALA A 216 -6.92 -10.10 2.50
C ALA A 216 -5.93 -10.80 1.55
N ASP A 217 -6.09 -10.65 0.23
CA ASP A 217 -5.09 -11.10 -0.75
C ASP A 217 -3.75 -10.36 -0.68
N LEU A 218 -3.71 -9.25 0.05
CA LEU A 218 -2.50 -8.48 0.30
C LEU A 218 -1.93 -8.71 1.72
N LEU A 219 -2.49 -9.63 2.48
CA LEU A 219 -2.06 -9.94 3.85
C LEU A 219 -0.57 -10.28 3.89
N ASP A 220 -0.12 -11.22 3.04
CA ASP A 220 1.28 -11.68 2.95
C ASP A 220 2.28 -10.61 2.44
N ASN A 221 1.79 -9.43 2.08
CA ASN A 221 2.66 -8.31 1.70
C ASN A 221 2.98 -7.38 2.88
N THR A 222 2.22 -7.49 3.96
CA THR A 222 2.23 -6.52 5.06
C THR A 222 3.57 -6.48 5.77
N GLU A 223 4.15 -7.61 6.08
CA GLU A 223 5.46 -7.69 6.77
C GLU A 223 6.58 -7.09 5.92
N ARG A 224 6.57 -7.31 4.58
CA ARG A 224 7.53 -6.67 3.66
C ARG A 224 7.41 -5.16 3.67
N GLN A 225 6.18 -4.65 3.71
CA GLN A 225 5.91 -3.21 3.72
C GLN A 225 6.28 -2.58 5.06
N ILE A 226 6.00 -3.24 6.17
CA ILE A 226 6.44 -2.82 7.51
C ILE A 226 7.97 -2.77 7.55
N TYR A 227 8.66 -3.81 7.08
CA TYR A 227 10.12 -3.85 7.07
C TYR A 227 10.72 -2.75 6.20
N LEU A 228 10.22 -2.55 4.97
CA LEU A 228 10.69 -1.48 4.10
C LEU A 228 10.47 -0.10 4.76
N GLY A 229 9.31 0.13 5.37
CA GLY A 229 9.03 1.36 6.13
C GLY A 229 10.03 1.57 7.26
N GLN A 230 10.37 0.53 8.02
CA GLN A 230 11.38 0.60 9.08
C GLN A 230 12.78 0.97 8.52
N MET A 231 13.19 0.38 7.39
CA MET A 231 14.46 0.72 6.74
C MET A 231 14.51 2.16 6.25
N LEU A 232 13.36 2.73 5.90
CA LEU A 232 13.23 4.13 5.48
C LEU A 232 13.00 5.10 6.66
N GLY A 233 12.84 4.59 7.89
CA GLY A 233 12.55 5.40 9.06
C GLY A 233 11.11 5.96 9.09
N TYR A 234 10.18 5.32 8.37
CA TYR A 234 8.77 5.74 8.33
C TYR A 234 7.98 5.22 9.54
N PRO A 235 6.94 5.92 9.97
CA PRO A 235 6.09 5.47 11.07
C PRO A 235 5.35 4.17 10.69
N ARG A 236 5.08 3.36 11.69
CA ARG A 236 4.31 2.13 11.50
C ARG A 236 2.83 2.46 11.28
N LEU A 237 2.23 1.82 10.27
CA LEU A 237 0.81 1.94 9.96
C LEU A 237 -0.02 0.89 10.70
N GLN A 238 -1.33 1.15 10.84
CA GLN A 238 -2.34 0.17 11.22
C GLN A 238 -2.88 -0.51 9.97
N TYR A 239 -3.14 -1.82 10.05
CA TYR A 239 -3.62 -2.60 8.91
C TYR A 239 -4.92 -3.30 9.27
N MET A 240 -5.86 -3.33 8.32
CA MET A 240 -7.09 -4.10 8.37
C MET A 240 -7.33 -4.78 7.02
N HIS A 241 -7.37 -6.11 7.01
CA HIS A 241 -7.53 -6.90 5.79
C HIS A 241 -8.94 -7.47 5.70
N LEU A 242 -9.69 -6.93 4.75
CA LEU A 242 -11.08 -7.30 4.48
C LEU A 242 -11.18 -8.66 3.82
N PRO A 243 -12.22 -9.44 4.13
CA PRO A 243 -12.47 -10.69 3.43
C PRO A 243 -12.76 -10.47 1.95
N LEU A 244 -12.33 -11.41 1.12
CA LEU A 244 -12.44 -11.37 -0.33
C LEU A 244 -13.79 -11.90 -0.79
N ALA A 245 -14.47 -11.19 -1.68
CA ALA A 245 -15.68 -11.73 -2.33
C ALA A 245 -15.31 -12.87 -3.27
N MET A 246 -15.98 -14.02 -3.09
CA MET A 246 -15.79 -15.24 -3.87
C MET A 246 -16.96 -15.45 -4.79
N ASN A 247 -16.74 -16.11 -5.94
CA ASN A 247 -17.81 -16.59 -6.83
C ASN A 247 -18.34 -17.96 -6.36
N ASP A 248 -19.41 -18.48 -7.01
CA ASP A 248 -20.02 -19.79 -6.69
C ASP A 248 -19.05 -20.97 -6.82
N GLN A 249 -17.94 -20.77 -7.52
CA GLN A 249 -16.92 -21.80 -7.72
C GLN A 249 -15.80 -21.70 -6.68
N GLY A 250 -15.93 -20.82 -5.67
CA GLY A 250 -14.91 -20.58 -4.67
C GLY A 250 -13.66 -19.83 -5.19
N GLN A 251 -13.80 -19.10 -6.30
CA GLN A 251 -12.72 -18.29 -6.84
C GLN A 251 -12.93 -16.82 -6.46
N LYS A 252 -11.85 -16.13 -6.11
CA LYS A 252 -11.89 -14.71 -5.82
C LYS A 252 -12.48 -13.91 -6.99
N LEU A 253 -13.44 -13.02 -6.70
CA LEU A 253 -13.89 -12.04 -7.67
C LEU A 253 -12.76 -11.08 -7.98
N SER A 254 -12.09 -11.32 -9.10
CA SER A 254 -10.96 -10.53 -9.56
C SER A 254 -11.04 -10.30 -11.07
N LYS A 255 -10.30 -9.29 -11.53
CA LYS A 255 -10.18 -8.99 -12.96
C LYS A 255 -9.66 -10.18 -13.78
N GLN A 256 -8.83 -11.05 -13.19
CA GLN A 256 -8.28 -12.25 -13.84
C GLN A 256 -9.33 -13.36 -14.00
N ASN A 257 -10.33 -13.40 -13.12
CA ASN A 257 -11.40 -14.39 -13.14
C ASN A 257 -12.69 -13.83 -13.75
N LEU A 258 -12.58 -12.86 -14.68
CA LEU A 258 -13.69 -12.25 -15.40
C LEU A 258 -14.77 -11.66 -14.48
N ALA A 259 -14.38 -11.12 -13.32
CA ALA A 259 -15.32 -10.41 -12.47
C ALA A 259 -16.01 -9.29 -13.28
N GLN A 260 -17.32 -9.26 -13.24
CA GLN A 260 -18.12 -8.30 -13.97
C GLN A 260 -17.80 -6.87 -13.50
N ALA A 261 -17.69 -5.94 -14.45
CA ALA A 261 -17.59 -4.51 -14.13
C ALA A 261 -18.85 -4.06 -13.38
N LEU A 262 -18.68 -3.11 -12.47
CA LEU A 262 -19.80 -2.51 -11.74
C LEU A 262 -20.74 -1.80 -12.72
N ASP A 263 -22.03 -2.11 -12.65
CA ASP A 263 -23.05 -1.30 -13.29
C ASP A 263 -23.33 -0.05 -12.45
N LEU A 264 -22.73 1.07 -12.86
CA LEU A 264 -22.81 2.34 -12.13
C LEU A 264 -24.23 2.89 -12.01
N THR A 265 -25.17 2.44 -12.87
CA THR A 265 -26.59 2.82 -12.76
C THR A 265 -27.28 2.16 -11.57
N GLN A 266 -26.67 1.11 -11.01
CA GLN A 266 -27.15 0.37 -9.85
C GLN A 266 -26.38 0.72 -8.56
N ALA A 267 -25.73 1.90 -8.53
CA ALA A 267 -24.87 2.29 -7.40
C ALA A 267 -25.55 2.15 -6.03
N PRO A 268 -26.83 2.61 -5.81
CA PRO A 268 -27.51 2.42 -4.53
C PRO A 268 -27.69 0.94 -4.14
N GLN A 269 -28.08 0.10 -5.09
CA GLN A 269 -28.28 -1.34 -4.85
C GLN A 269 -26.95 -2.03 -4.53
N LEU A 270 -25.87 -1.67 -5.24
CA LEU A 270 -24.54 -2.19 -5.01
C LEU A 270 -23.99 -1.78 -3.64
N LEU A 271 -24.20 -0.53 -3.20
CA LEU A 271 -23.86 -0.08 -1.85
C LEU A 271 -24.59 -0.92 -0.79
N LYS A 272 -25.89 -1.13 -0.96
CA LYS A 272 -26.68 -1.96 -0.04
C LYS A 272 -26.13 -3.40 0.01
N GLN A 273 -25.76 -3.97 -1.13
CA GLN A 273 -25.16 -5.31 -1.19
C GLN A 273 -23.80 -5.37 -0.47
N VAL A 274 -22.93 -4.37 -0.66
CA VAL A 274 -21.64 -4.30 0.02
C VAL A 274 -21.80 -4.21 1.53
N LEU A 275 -22.69 -3.34 2.02
CA LEU A 275 -22.95 -3.20 3.45
C LEU A 275 -23.49 -4.50 4.04
N LYS A 276 -24.38 -5.20 3.32
CA LYS A 276 -24.86 -6.52 3.71
C LYS A 276 -23.73 -7.55 3.74
N ALA A 277 -22.85 -7.57 2.72
CA ALA A 277 -21.70 -8.47 2.67
C ALA A 277 -20.73 -8.27 3.85
N LEU A 278 -20.56 -7.03 4.28
CA LEU A 278 -19.77 -6.67 5.46
C LEU A 278 -20.55 -6.74 6.78
N HIS A 279 -21.76 -7.34 6.79
CA HIS A 279 -22.65 -7.46 7.93
C HIS A 279 -22.95 -6.12 8.64
N GLN A 280 -22.90 -5.01 7.91
CA GLN A 280 -23.22 -3.71 8.48
C GLN A 280 -24.73 -3.52 8.66
N ALA A 281 -25.11 -2.52 9.42
CA ALA A 281 -26.50 -2.16 9.59
C ALA A 281 -27.15 -1.83 8.24
N GLU A 282 -28.42 -2.18 8.08
CA GLU A 282 -29.17 -1.81 6.88
C GLU A 282 -29.30 -0.32 6.76
N VAL A 283 -29.17 0.18 5.53
CA VAL A 283 -29.42 1.58 5.16
C VAL A 283 -30.66 1.67 4.28
N GLU A 284 -31.37 2.77 4.37
CA GLU A 284 -32.48 3.05 3.47
C GLU A 284 -31.95 3.31 2.06
N LEU A 285 -32.69 2.83 1.06
CA LEU A 285 -32.34 3.04 -0.35
C LEU A 285 -32.60 4.52 -0.70
N ASP A 286 -31.55 5.25 -1.03
CA ASP A 286 -31.58 6.68 -1.38
C ASP A 286 -30.41 6.95 -2.35
N THR A 287 -30.03 8.21 -2.51
CA THR A 287 -28.81 8.54 -3.26
C THR A 287 -27.56 7.99 -2.56
N PRO A 288 -26.52 7.61 -3.34
CA PRO A 288 -25.31 7.02 -2.78
C PRO A 288 -24.69 7.84 -1.63
N GLU A 289 -24.67 9.17 -1.74
CA GLU A 289 -24.11 10.06 -0.72
C GLU A 289 -24.89 9.96 0.61
N LYS A 290 -26.23 9.87 0.54
CA LYS A 290 -27.05 9.73 1.74
C LYS A 290 -26.90 8.34 2.35
N MET A 291 -26.79 7.32 1.52
CA MET A 291 -26.52 5.94 1.97
C MET A 291 -25.17 5.84 2.64
N LEU A 292 -24.11 6.44 2.09
CA LEU A 292 -22.80 6.51 2.71
C LEU A 292 -22.84 7.24 4.06
N LYS A 293 -23.58 8.34 4.18
CA LYS A 293 -23.75 9.05 5.46
C LYS A 293 -24.42 8.16 6.51
N GLN A 294 -25.46 7.40 6.14
CA GLN A 294 -26.11 6.44 7.03
C GLN A 294 -25.14 5.32 7.42
N ALA A 295 -24.39 4.79 6.45
CA ALA A 295 -23.40 3.74 6.69
C ALA A 295 -22.30 4.19 7.66
N VAL A 296 -21.74 5.38 7.48
CA VAL A 296 -20.73 5.98 8.36
C VAL A 296 -21.26 6.13 9.79
N ALA A 297 -22.51 6.63 9.96
CA ALA A 297 -23.11 6.81 11.29
C ALA A 297 -23.31 5.50 12.06
N GLN A 298 -23.36 4.37 11.38
CA GLN A 298 -23.64 3.05 11.93
C GLN A 298 -22.47 2.06 11.73
N TRP A 299 -21.36 2.53 11.18
CA TRP A 299 -20.20 1.68 10.88
C TRP A 299 -19.63 1.02 12.11
N ASN A 300 -19.42 -0.29 12.04
CA ASN A 300 -18.80 -1.06 13.09
C ASN A 300 -17.94 -2.17 12.52
N ILE A 301 -16.63 -2.09 12.71
CA ILE A 301 -15.66 -3.09 12.22
C ILE A 301 -15.87 -4.46 12.87
N GLU A 302 -16.35 -4.53 14.09
CA GLU A 302 -16.60 -5.80 14.81
C GLU A 302 -17.69 -6.66 14.16
N ARG A 303 -18.52 -6.06 13.28
CA ARG A 303 -19.53 -6.80 12.52
C ARG A 303 -18.95 -7.47 11.27
N ILE A 304 -17.81 -6.99 10.78
CA ILE A 304 -17.19 -7.57 9.58
C ILE A 304 -16.78 -9.02 9.88
N PRO A 305 -17.12 -9.98 9.00
CA PRO A 305 -16.76 -11.37 9.24
C PRO A 305 -15.26 -11.58 9.39
N HIS A 306 -14.84 -12.24 10.46
CA HIS A 306 -13.45 -12.62 10.74
C HIS A 306 -13.09 -13.85 9.92
N THR A 307 -12.97 -13.67 8.62
CA THR A 307 -12.62 -14.70 7.63
C THR A 307 -11.86 -14.05 6.49
N THR A 308 -11.12 -14.85 5.74
CA THR A 308 -10.45 -14.36 4.52
C THR A 308 -11.37 -14.31 3.30
N GLU A 309 -12.57 -14.95 3.36
CA GLU A 309 -13.46 -15.13 2.19
C GLU A 309 -14.93 -14.90 2.56
N LEU A 310 -15.66 -14.22 1.65
CA LEU A 310 -17.10 -14.04 1.69
C LEU A 310 -17.74 -14.85 0.56
N GLN A 311 -18.66 -15.76 0.91
CA GLN A 311 -19.36 -16.58 -0.05
C GLN A 311 -20.73 -15.99 -0.40
N GLY A 312 -21.18 -16.18 -1.65
CA GLY A 312 -22.58 -15.90 -2.05
C GLY A 312 -22.92 -14.46 -2.37
N TYR A 313 -21.95 -13.61 -2.65
CA TYR A 313 -22.16 -12.20 -3.06
C TYR A 313 -21.85 -12.05 -4.56
N TYR A 314 -22.90 -12.22 -5.37
CA TYR A 314 -22.81 -12.16 -6.83
C TYR A 314 -23.62 -10.99 -7.37
N LEU A 315 -23.09 -10.40 -8.43
CA LEU A 315 -23.77 -9.44 -9.29
C LEU A 315 -24.51 -10.19 -10.40
#